data_6139af6381e15198b650972c25a1a10d
#
_entry.id   6139af6381e15198b650972c25a1a10d
#
_cell.length_a   1.000
_cell.length_b   1.000
_cell.length_c   1.000
_cell.angle_alpha   90.00
_cell.angle_beta   90.00
_cell.angle_gamma   90.00
#
_symmetry.space_group_name_H-M   'P 1'
#
loop_
_entity.id
_entity.type
_entity.pdbx_description
1 polymer ?
#
loop_
_entity_poly.entity_id
_entity_poly.type
_entity_poly.pdbx_seq_one_letter_code
_entity_poly.pdbx_strand_id
1 'polypeptide(L)'
;RGVATIVPKENASVPVLIWELDERDLPTLNRYEGWPRLYRQEKMSFELNGKSYEGMAYLMNYGKISPPSQQYYNTILQGYRENDLDESYLQKALENSFQMDFAEEEINEDFDIDEFEDLEFDEDFQMEL
;
A
#
# COMPACT_ATOMS: atom_id res chain seq x y z
N ARG A 1 0.39 9.50 12.14
CA ARG A 1 1.21 9.62 10.93
C ARG A 1 0.92 8.48 9.98
N GLY A 2 0.83 8.80 8.70
CA GLY A 2 0.54 7.83 7.67
C GLY A 2 1.69 6.89 7.41
N VAL A 3 1.37 5.63 7.14
CA VAL A 3 2.31 4.63 6.65
C VAL A 3 1.77 4.05 5.34
N ALA A 4 2.67 3.58 4.49
CA ALA A 4 2.30 3.11 3.17
C ALA A 4 1.63 1.74 3.21
N THR A 5 0.61 1.60 2.38
CA THR A 5 -0.01 0.33 2.06
C THR A 5 -0.53 0.39 0.62
N ILE A 6 -1.08 -0.71 0.13
CA ILE A 6 -1.82 -0.73 -1.13
C ILE A 6 -3.23 -1.24 -0.84
N VAL A 7 -4.19 -0.76 -1.62
CA VAL A 7 -5.59 -1.13 -1.49
C VAL A 7 -6.17 -1.50 -2.85
N PRO A 8 -7.15 -2.40 -2.91
CA PRO A 8 -7.84 -2.71 -4.15
C PRO A 8 -8.53 -1.47 -4.71
N LYS A 9 -8.33 -1.20 -5.98
CA LYS A 9 -9.02 -0.12 -6.68
C LYS A 9 -9.09 -0.45 -8.17
N GLU A 10 -10.30 -0.48 -8.71
CA GLU A 10 -10.56 -0.75 -10.11
C GLU A 10 -9.85 0.27 -11.01
N ASN A 11 -9.22 -0.21 -12.08
CA ASN A 11 -8.48 0.59 -13.06
C ASN A 11 -7.30 1.36 -12.49
N ALA A 12 -6.82 1.01 -11.31
CA ALA A 12 -5.62 1.58 -10.73
C ALA A 12 -4.43 0.63 -10.83
N SER A 13 -3.25 1.16 -10.70
CA SER A 13 -2.01 0.39 -10.67
C SER A 13 -1.00 1.06 -9.74
N VAL A 14 -0.03 0.29 -9.32
CA VAL A 14 1.08 0.76 -8.52
C VAL A 14 2.35 0.04 -8.95
N PRO A 15 3.47 0.77 -9.14
CA PRO A 15 4.74 0.12 -9.44
C PRO A 15 5.26 -0.63 -8.22
N VAL A 16 5.84 -1.80 -8.45
CA VAL A 16 6.36 -2.65 -7.38
C VAL A 16 7.76 -3.17 -7.73
N LEU A 17 8.50 -3.51 -6.69
CA LEU A 17 9.74 -4.27 -6.79
C LEU A 17 9.46 -5.69 -6.32
N ILE A 18 9.95 -6.66 -7.09
CA ILE A 18 9.81 -8.07 -6.73
C ILE A 18 11.16 -8.56 -6.22
N TRP A 19 11.17 -9.11 -5.01
CA TRP A 19 12.36 -9.64 -4.37
C TRP A 19 12.22 -11.14 -4.21
N GLU A 20 13.30 -11.87 -4.49
CA GLU A 20 13.41 -13.27 -4.10
C GLU A 20 13.93 -13.33 -2.68
N LEU A 21 13.16 -13.98 -1.80
CA LEU A 21 13.53 -14.14 -0.41
C LEU A 21 13.85 -15.61 -0.11
N ASP A 22 14.83 -15.82 0.76
CA ASP A 22 15.05 -17.12 1.36
C ASP A 22 13.96 -17.37 2.41
N GLU A 23 13.38 -18.56 2.42
CA GLU A 23 12.35 -18.92 3.39
C GLU A 23 12.80 -18.72 4.84
N ARG A 24 14.10 -18.81 5.11
CA ARG A 24 14.69 -18.60 6.43
C ARG A 24 14.58 -17.17 6.91
N ASP A 25 14.44 -16.20 5.99
CA ASP A 25 14.34 -14.79 6.31
C ASP A 25 12.90 -14.34 6.57
N LEU A 26 11.92 -15.18 6.21
CA LEU A 26 10.51 -14.83 6.34
C LEU A 26 10.07 -14.53 7.79
N PRO A 27 10.47 -15.30 8.82
CA PRO A 27 10.11 -14.97 10.19
C PRO A 27 10.64 -13.60 10.65
N THR A 28 11.84 -13.22 10.22
CA THR A 28 12.43 -11.92 10.53
C THR A 28 11.65 -10.80 9.85
N LEU A 29 11.30 -10.98 8.57
CA LEU A 29 10.51 -10.02 7.82
C LEU A 29 9.11 -9.86 8.41
N ASN A 30 8.45 -10.96 8.77
CA ASN A 30 7.14 -10.93 9.43
C ASN A 30 7.19 -10.11 10.72
N ARG A 31 8.24 -10.25 11.48
CA ARG A 31 8.42 -9.49 12.72
C ARG A 31 8.64 -8.01 12.44
N TYR A 32 9.43 -7.69 11.45
CA TYR A 32 9.67 -6.31 11.02
C TYR A 32 8.38 -5.62 10.58
N GLU A 33 7.56 -6.31 9.80
CA GLU A 33 6.28 -5.79 9.30
C GLU A 33 5.15 -5.81 10.36
N GLY A 34 5.41 -6.40 11.53
CA GLY A 34 4.40 -6.50 12.58
C GLY A 34 3.27 -7.47 12.25
N TRP A 35 3.58 -8.51 11.47
CA TRP A 35 2.62 -9.55 11.14
C TRP A 35 2.25 -10.38 12.39
N PRO A 36 1.00 -10.77 12.56
CA PRO A 36 -0.18 -10.44 11.74
C PRO A 36 -0.97 -9.21 12.18
N ARG A 37 -0.49 -8.48 13.17
CA ARG A 37 -1.27 -7.38 13.77
C ARG A 37 -1.36 -6.14 12.88
N LEU A 38 -0.23 -5.62 12.43
CA LEU A 38 -0.18 -4.38 11.64
C LEU A 38 -0.41 -4.67 10.18
N TYR A 39 0.27 -5.67 9.65
CA TYR A 39 0.17 -6.07 8.26
C TYR A 39 -0.23 -7.53 8.16
N ARG A 40 -0.96 -7.85 7.11
CA ARG A 40 -1.26 -9.23 6.71
C ARG A 40 -0.50 -9.58 5.45
N GLN A 41 -0.28 -10.87 5.24
CA GLN A 41 0.30 -11.38 3.99
C GLN A 41 -0.83 -11.67 3.00
N GLU A 42 -0.69 -11.15 1.77
CA GLU A 42 -1.60 -11.44 0.67
C GLU A 42 -0.83 -12.04 -0.49
N LYS A 43 -1.37 -13.12 -1.08
CA LYS A 43 -0.85 -13.66 -2.33
C LYS A 43 -1.29 -12.78 -3.47
N MET A 44 -0.35 -12.47 -4.35
CA MET A 44 -0.60 -11.60 -5.48
C MET A 44 0.04 -12.15 -6.74
N SER A 45 -0.59 -11.85 -7.87
CA SER A 45 -0.02 -12.11 -9.18
C SER A 45 0.62 -10.84 -9.70
N PHE A 46 1.84 -10.96 -10.18
CA PHE A 46 2.60 -9.87 -10.78
C PHE A 46 2.92 -10.21 -12.23
N GLU A 47 2.88 -9.22 -13.09
CA GLU A 47 3.29 -9.37 -14.47
C GLU A 47 4.62 -8.63 -14.68
N LEU A 48 5.60 -9.34 -15.24
CA LEU A 48 6.91 -8.80 -15.56
C LEU A 48 7.35 -9.34 -16.92
N ASN A 49 7.60 -8.45 -17.86
CA ASN A 49 8.02 -8.81 -19.22
C ASN A 49 7.11 -9.84 -19.91
N GLY A 50 5.80 -9.70 -19.72
CA GLY A 50 4.80 -10.58 -20.30
C GLY A 50 4.62 -11.92 -19.61
N LYS A 51 5.30 -12.16 -18.49
CA LYS A 51 5.16 -13.37 -17.67
C LYS A 51 4.48 -13.04 -16.37
N SER A 52 3.61 -13.96 -15.93
CA SER A 52 2.95 -13.87 -14.63
C SER A 52 3.74 -14.61 -13.57
N TYR A 53 3.91 -13.96 -12.43
CA TYR A 53 4.57 -14.52 -11.24
C TYR A 53 3.62 -14.43 -10.07
N GLU A 54 3.67 -15.43 -9.21
CA GLU A 54 2.99 -15.36 -7.92
C GLU A 54 3.97 -14.91 -6.85
N GLY A 55 3.49 -14.01 -5.99
CA GLY A 55 4.27 -13.50 -4.89
C GLY A 55 3.40 -13.18 -3.69
N MET A 56 4.00 -12.54 -2.73
CA MET A 56 3.36 -12.12 -1.49
C MET A 56 3.64 -10.65 -1.24
N ALA A 57 2.66 -9.94 -0.75
CA ALA A 57 2.83 -8.57 -0.28
C ALA A 57 2.26 -8.43 1.12
N TYR A 58 2.79 -7.47 1.87
CA TYR A 58 2.24 -7.10 3.16
C TYR A 58 1.29 -5.92 2.98
N LEU A 59 0.03 -6.10 3.39
CA LEU A 59 -0.98 -5.07 3.34
C LEU A 59 -1.41 -4.72 4.76
N MET A 60 -1.64 -3.42 5.01
CA MET A 60 -2.09 -2.96 6.31
C MET A 60 -3.46 -3.53 6.63
N ASN A 61 -3.61 -4.11 7.82
CA ASN A 61 -4.87 -4.68 8.26
C ASN A 61 -5.91 -3.61 8.55
N TYR A 62 -5.45 -2.54 9.16
CA TYR A 62 -6.29 -1.45 9.59
C TYR A 62 -5.47 -0.18 9.64
N GLY A 63 -6.02 0.88 9.16
CA GLY A 63 -5.35 2.15 9.19
C GLY A 63 -6.20 3.27 8.64
N LYS A 64 -5.91 4.43 9.16
CA LYS A 64 -6.51 5.68 8.74
C LYS A 64 -5.57 6.35 7.76
N ILE A 65 -6.10 6.84 6.64
CA ILE A 65 -5.30 7.59 5.69
C ILE A 65 -4.94 8.94 6.31
N SER A 66 -3.66 9.20 6.43
CA SER A 66 -3.16 10.49 6.91
C SER A 66 -1.79 10.79 6.30
N PRO A 67 -1.40 12.07 6.22
CA PRO A 67 -0.10 12.42 5.65
C PRO A 67 1.05 11.75 6.39
N PRO A 68 2.05 11.22 5.66
CA PRO A 68 3.25 10.65 6.27
C PRO A 68 4.16 11.76 6.79
N SER A 69 5.11 11.39 7.66
CA SER A 69 6.20 12.29 7.97
C SER A 69 7.05 12.52 6.71
N GLN A 70 7.72 13.67 6.65
CA GLN A 70 8.58 13.98 5.52
C GLN A 70 9.74 12.99 5.39
N GLN A 71 10.30 12.56 6.50
CA GLN A 71 11.38 11.58 6.50
C GLN A 71 10.91 10.23 5.92
N TYR A 72 9.74 9.76 6.32
CA TYR A 72 9.14 8.53 5.80
C TYR A 72 8.89 8.64 4.30
N TYR A 73 8.28 9.75 3.87
CA TYR A 73 8.04 10.01 2.44
C TYR A 73 9.33 10.03 1.64
N ASN A 74 10.36 10.73 2.13
CA ASN A 74 11.64 10.83 1.44
C ASN A 74 12.33 9.47 1.30
N THR A 75 12.18 8.59 2.26
CA THR A 75 12.72 7.22 2.19
C THR A 75 12.07 6.44 1.05
N ILE A 76 10.76 6.54 0.91
CA ILE A 76 10.04 5.87 -0.20
C ILE A 76 10.43 6.51 -1.54
N LEU A 77 10.50 7.83 -1.60
CA LEU A 77 10.89 8.56 -2.80
C LEU A 77 12.29 8.16 -3.28
N GLN A 78 13.23 8.02 -2.36
CA GLN A 78 14.57 7.54 -2.67
C GLN A 78 14.52 6.14 -3.29
N GLY A 79 13.71 5.24 -2.75
CA GLY A 79 13.52 3.90 -3.30
C GLY A 79 12.95 3.94 -4.73
N TYR A 80 12.00 4.83 -4.99
CA TYR A 80 11.46 5.05 -6.34
C TYR A 80 12.55 5.49 -7.31
N ARG A 81 13.35 6.46 -6.93
CA ARG A 81 14.44 7.01 -7.77
C ARG A 81 15.55 6.02 -8.03
N GLU A 82 15.96 5.29 -7.02
CA GLU A 82 17.02 4.27 -7.15
C GLU A 82 16.61 3.12 -8.07
N ASN A 83 15.32 2.88 -8.22
CA ASN A 83 14.79 1.77 -9.01
C ASN A 83 14.04 2.23 -10.27
N ASP A 84 14.18 3.49 -10.64
CA ASP A 84 13.54 4.09 -11.82
C ASP A 84 12.03 3.89 -11.88
N LEU A 85 11.36 3.92 -10.73
CA LEU A 85 9.91 3.85 -10.66
C LEU A 85 9.28 5.22 -10.92
N ASP A 86 8.07 5.21 -11.46
CA ASP A 86 7.35 6.45 -11.74
C ASP A 86 6.88 7.13 -10.45
N GLU A 87 7.46 8.26 -10.12
CA GLU A 87 7.19 9.03 -8.92
C GLU A 87 5.77 9.59 -8.88
N SER A 88 5.07 9.68 -10.01
CA SER A 88 3.71 10.22 -10.06
C SER A 88 2.72 9.43 -9.22
N TYR A 89 2.91 8.12 -9.10
CA TYR A 89 2.08 7.27 -8.24
C TYR A 89 2.24 7.65 -6.77
N LEU A 90 3.47 7.87 -6.35
CA LEU A 90 3.78 8.27 -4.98
C LEU A 90 3.24 9.68 -4.69
N GLN A 91 3.39 10.59 -5.63
CA GLN A 91 2.89 11.96 -5.49
C GLN A 91 1.37 12.00 -5.37
N LYS A 92 0.66 11.22 -6.18
CA LYS A 92 -0.80 11.10 -6.07
C LYS A 92 -1.24 10.54 -4.73
N ALA A 93 -0.53 9.54 -4.21
CA ALA A 93 -0.81 8.97 -2.90
C ALA A 93 -0.62 10.01 -1.79
N LEU A 94 0.41 10.82 -1.89
CA LEU A 94 0.65 11.91 -0.95
C LEU A 94 -0.48 12.94 -0.98
N GLU A 95 -0.86 13.40 -2.17
CA GLU A 95 -1.97 14.35 -2.34
C GLU A 95 -3.27 13.78 -1.77
N ASN A 96 -3.56 12.53 -2.05
CA ASN A 96 -4.73 11.84 -1.53
C ASN A 96 -4.73 11.79 0.00
N SER A 97 -3.57 11.56 0.62
CA SER A 97 -3.47 11.50 2.08
C SER A 97 -3.83 12.83 2.74
N PHE A 98 -3.46 13.96 2.15
CA PHE A 98 -3.87 15.27 2.62
C PHE A 98 -5.36 15.53 2.43
N GLN A 99 -5.91 15.15 1.29
CA GLN A 99 -7.34 15.34 1.02
C GLN A 99 -8.22 14.52 1.96
N MET A 100 -7.84 13.28 2.23
CA MET A 100 -8.58 12.40 3.14
C MET A 100 -8.50 12.87 4.59
N ASP A 101 -7.35 13.40 5.00
CA ASP A 101 -7.18 13.97 6.33
C ASP A 101 -8.12 15.17 6.55
N PHE A 102 -8.20 16.06 5.58
CA PHE A 102 -9.16 17.17 5.61
C PHE A 102 -10.61 16.71 5.62
N ALA A 103 -10.96 15.72 4.82
CA ALA A 103 -12.31 15.19 4.75
C ALA A 103 -12.79 14.61 6.08
N GLU A 104 -11.90 13.98 6.85
CA GLU A 104 -12.25 13.45 8.17
C GLU A 104 -12.54 14.51 9.22
N GLU A 105 -11.91 15.67 9.13
CA GLU A 105 -12.22 16.79 10.01
C GLU A 105 -13.63 17.37 9.75
N GLU A 106 -14.14 17.23 8.53
CA GLU A 106 -15.43 17.76 8.12
C GLU A 106 -16.57 16.74 8.20
N ILE A 107 -16.31 15.44 8.10
CA ILE A 107 -17.33 14.39 8.01
C ILE A 107 -17.25 13.50 9.24
N ASN A 108 -17.98 13.82 10.26
CA ASN A 108 -17.88 13.11 11.52
C ASN A 108 -18.90 11.99 11.75
N GLU A 109 -19.91 11.79 10.92
CA GLU A 109 -21.03 10.94 11.35
C GLU A 109 -21.63 9.99 10.31
N ASP A 110 -21.30 10.09 9.02
CA ASP A 110 -21.97 9.31 7.98
C ASP A 110 -21.09 8.25 7.30
N PHE A 111 -20.09 7.74 7.99
CA PHE A 111 -19.25 6.68 7.44
C PHE A 111 -19.95 5.34 7.62
N ASP A 112 -20.52 4.80 6.55
CA ASP A 112 -21.14 3.49 6.54
C ASP A 112 -20.07 2.42 6.27
N ILE A 113 -19.66 1.74 7.34
CA ILE A 113 -18.68 0.64 7.27
C ILE A 113 -19.20 -0.54 6.43
N ASP A 114 -20.52 -0.67 6.28
CA ASP A 114 -21.14 -1.77 5.53
C ASP A 114 -20.86 -1.70 4.03
N GLU A 115 -20.54 -0.53 3.47
CA GLU A 115 -20.14 -0.39 2.07
C GLU A 115 -18.79 -1.05 1.75
N PHE A 116 -17.93 -1.28 2.75
CA PHE A 116 -16.63 -1.91 2.54
C PHE A 116 -16.67 -3.44 2.53
N GLU A 117 -17.69 -4.05 3.07
CA GLU A 117 -17.82 -5.51 3.09
C GLU A 117 -18.17 -6.11 1.72
N ASP A 118 -18.74 -5.29 0.82
CA ASP A 118 -19.15 -5.70 -0.52
C ASP A 118 -18.09 -5.43 -1.61
N LEU A 119 -16.93 -4.92 -1.22
CA LEU A 119 -15.86 -4.71 -2.19
C LEU A 119 -15.22 -6.05 -2.57
N GLU A 120 -15.54 -6.54 -3.76
CA GLU A 120 -14.80 -7.63 -4.37
C GLU A 120 -13.35 -7.19 -4.57
N PHE A 121 -12.40 -8.06 -4.16
CA PHE A 121 -10.99 -7.81 -4.42
C PHE A 121 -10.73 -7.83 -5.91
N ASP A 122 -10.54 -6.66 -6.48
CA ASP A 122 -10.04 -6.52 -7.83
C ASP A 122 -8.53 -6.71 -7.82
N GLU A 123 -7.96 -7.17 -8.95
CA GLU A 123 -6.51 -7.35 -9.10
C GLU A 123 -5.75 -6.02 -9.14
N ASP A 124 -6.46 -4.92 -9.33
CA ASP A 124 -5.85 -3.59 -9.39
C ASP A 124 -5.77 -2.96 -8.00
N PHE A 125 -4.65 -2.32 -7.74
CA PHE A 125 -4.36 -1.71 -6.44
C PHE A 125 -3.89 -0.27 -6.60
N GLN A 126 -4.16 0.53 -5.58
CA GLN A 126 -3.64 1.87 -5.43
C GLN A 126 -2.82 1.95 -4.14
N MET A 127 -1.70 2.71 -4.19
CA MET A 127 -0.94 3.03 -2.98
C MET A 127 -1.69 4.06 -2.15
N GLU A 128 -1.71 3.85 -0.85
CA GLU A 128 -2.17 4.81 0.14
C GLU A 128 -1.09 5.08 1.18
N LEU A 129 -1.06 6.29 1.64
CA LEU A 129 -0.12 6.74 2.66
C LEU A 129 -0.83 7.13 3.96
#